data_5df8ccbbd6304afa425a9be4f772ff63
#
_entry.id   5df8ccbbd6304afa425a9be4f772ff63
#
_cell.length_a   1.000
_cell.length_b   1.000
_cell.length_c   1.000
_cell.angle_alpha   90.00
_cell.angle_beta   90.00
_cell.angle_gamma   90.00
#
_symmetry.space_group_name_H-M   'P 1'
#
loop_
_entity.id
_entity.type
_entity.pdbx_description
1 polymer ?
#
loop_
_entity_poly.entity_id
_entity_poly.type
_entity_poly.pdbx_seq_one_letter_code
_entity_poly.pdbx_strand_id
1 'polypeptide(L)'
;MSTEQNNTELTFAEIGFAEPILRAVLEQGYTKPTPIQAQAMPHVMQGRDVMGAAQTGTGKTAAFVLPILQNILPLASSSASPARHPIRALVLTPTRELADQVADNAFKYAKYTDIRTAVVFGGVDMSAQTTLLRSGVELLIATPGRLLDHITQKTANLSQVQILILDEADRMLDMGFLPDLQRIISLIPAQRQTLLFSATFSPEIKKLAQSYLRDPVTIEVARQNAAADTVRQVIHMVPSERKKDAVVKVLNARIQQGLSRQAIVFTNSRIGCSK
;
A
#
# COMPACT_ATOMS: atom_id res chain seq x y z
N MET A 1 -9.51 23.85 -39.34
CA MET A 1 -10.49 23.05 -38.57
C MET A 1 -9.73 22.39 -37.45
N SER A 2 -9.74 23.01 -36.30
CA SER A 2 -9.05 22.51 -35.10
C SER A 2 -9.93 21.44 -34.48
N THR A 3 -9.48 20.19 -34.47
CA THR A 3 -10.08 19.11 -33.71
C THR A 3 -9.78 19.39 -32.22
N GLU A 4 -10.73 19.99 -31.52
CA GLU A 4 -10.77 19.98 -30.07
C GLU A 4 -10.87 18.49 -29.63
N GLN A 5 -9.75 17.92 -29.19
CA GLN A 5 -9.77 16.68 -28.42
C GLN A 5 -10.50 17.02 -27.10
N ASN A 6 -11.76 16.62 -27.02
CA ASN A 6 -12.49 16.55 -25.75
C ASN A 6 -11.73 15.59 -24.83
N ASN A 7 -10.85 16.13 -24.02
CA ASN A 7 -10.16 15.43 -22.96
C ASN A 7 -11.17 15.29 -21.80
N THR A 8 -12.14 14.38 -21.99
CA THR A 8 -13.08 14.03 -20.91
C THR A 8 -12.26 13.34 -19.83
N GLU A 9 -11.94 14.08 -18.78
CA GLU A 9 -11.20 13.52 -17.63
C GLU A 9 -12.04 12.41 -16.99
N LEU A 10 -11.48 11.19 -16.95
CA LEU A 10 -12.10 10.01 -16.35
C LEU A 10 -12.59 10.29 -14.93
N THR A 11 -13.84 9.91 -14.64
CA THR A 11 -14.42 9.98 -13.30
C THR A 11 -14.53 8.60 -12.66
N PHE A 12 -14.69 8.53 -11.32
CA PHE A 12 -14.92 7.25 -10.66
C PHE A 12 -16.21 6.55 -11.11
N ALA A 13 -17.23 7.30 -11.51
CA ALA A 13 -18.48 6.75 -12.04
C ALA A 13 -18.25 5.99 -13.37
N GLU A 14 -17.30 6.45 -14.20
CA GLU A 14 -16.98 5.85 -15.50
C GLU A 14 -16.07 4.62 -15.39
N ILE A 15 -15.41 4.39 -14.25
CA ILE A 15 -14.57 3.21 -14.03
C ILE A 15 -15.43 1.93 -13.96
N GLY A 16 -16.71 2.04 -13.56
CA GLY A 16 -17.65 0.92 -13.57
C GLY A 16 -17.72 0.14 -12.26
N PHE A 17 -17.47 0.79 -11.12
CA PHE A 17 -17.70 0.20 -9.80
C PHE A 17 -19.20 -0.01 -9.54
N ALA A 18 -19.53 -1.09 -8.81
CA ALA A 18 -20.87 -1.32 -8.29
C ALA A 18 -21.31 -0.17 -7.36
N GLU A 19 -22.62 0.08 -7.33
CA GLU A 19 -23.21 1.21 -6.59
C GLU A 19 -22.71 1.32 -5.14
N PRO A 20 -22.64 0.25 -4.31
CA PRO A 20 -22.18 0.36 -2.93
C PRO A 20 -20.74 0.88 -2.80
N ILE A 21 -19.86 0.47 -3.72
CA ILE A 21 -18.46 0.92 -3.72
C ILE A 21 -18.38 2.36 -4.22
N LEU A 22 -19.05 2.68 -5.33
CA LEU A 22 -19.07 4.03 -5.87
C LEU A 22 -19.61 5.06 -4.86
N ARG A 23 -20.70 4.70 -4.16
CA ARG A 23 -21.27 5.52 -3.10
C ARG A 23 -20.27 5.81 -2.00
N ALA A 24 -19.53 4.78 -1.53
CA ALA A 24 -18.49 4.94 -0.52
C ALA A 24 -17.36 5.86 -0.98
N VAL A 25 -16.94 5.76 -2.24
CA VAL A 25 -15.91 6.60 -2.85
C VAL A 25 -16.34 8.06 -2.91
N LEU A 26 -17.56 8.32 -3.39
CA LEU A 26 -18.12 9.68 -3.50
C LEU A 26 -18.30 10.33 -2.11
N GLU A 27 -18.67 9.56 -1.10
CA GLU A 27 -18.78 10.04 0.29
C GLU A 27 -17.41 10.50 0.87
N GLN A 28 -16.29 9.92 0.37
CA GLN A 28 -14.95 10.40 0.73
C GLN A 28 -14.53 11.65 -0.06
N GLY A 29 -15.41 12.21 -0.91
CA GLY A 29 -15.12 13.38 -1.75
C GLY A 29 -14.27 13.09 -2.98
N TYR A 30 -14.10 11.80 -3.35
CA TYR A 30 -13.32 11.42 -4.52
C TYR A 30 -14.20 11.50 -5.77
N THR A 31 -13.88 12.43 -6.66
CA THR A 31 -14.61 12.63 -7.92
C THR A 31 -13.81 12.14 -9.12
N LYS A 32 -12.50 12.36 -9.10
CA LYS A 32 -11.59 12.01 -10.20
C LYS A 32 -10.48 11.07 -9.70
N PRO A 33 -10.15 10.02 -10.44
CA PRO A 33 -9.04 9.15 -10.09
C PRO A 33 -7.69 9.86 -10.31
N THR A 34 -6.73 9.56 -9.43
CA THR A 34 -5.33 9.95 -9.65
C THR A 34 -4.73 9.17 -10.81
N PRO A 35 -3.56 9.60 -11.37
CA PRO A 35 -2.94 8.90 -12.51
C PRO A 35 -2.69 7.41 -12.24
N ILE A 36 -2.24 7.02 -11.04
CA ILE A 36 -2.03 5.61 -10.70
C ILE A 36 -3.35 4.84 -10.62
N GLN A 37 -4.41 5.47 -10.11
CA GLN A 37 -5.74 4.89 -10.02
C GLN A 37 -6.34 4.66 -11.41
N ALA A 38 -6.32 5.68 -12.27
CA ALA A 38 -6.85 5.60 -13.62
C ALA A 38 -6.17 4.51 -14.47
N GLN A 39 -4.85 4.32 -14.28
CA GLN A 39 -4.09 3.32 -15.03
C GLN A 39 -4.22 1.91 -14.42
N ALA A 40 -4.22 1.77 -13.10
CA ALA A 40 -4.19 0.45 -12.46
C ALA A 40 -5.57 -0.20 -12.35
N MET A 41 -6.60 0.56 -11.95
CA MET A 41 -7.91 -0.01 -11.62
C MET A 41 -8.53 -0.86 -12.74
N PRO A 42 -8.53 -0.43 -14.02
CA PRO A 42 -9.10 -1.25 -15.08
C PRO A 42 -8.42 -2.62 -15.23
N HIS A 43 -7.11 -2.68 -15.11
CA HIS A 43 -6.35 -3.93 -15.20
C HIS A 43 -6.61 -4.84 -14.00
N VAL A 44 -6.67 -4.27 -12.79
CA VAL A 44 -6.96 -5.03 -11.57
C VAL A 44 -8.38 -5.61 -11.64
N MET A 45 -9.38 -4.84 -12.11
CA MET A 45 -10.76 -5.32 -12.28
C MET A 45 -10.86 -6.44 -13.32
N GLN A 46 -10.00 -6.45 -14.34
CA GLN A 46 -9.89 -7.52 -15.33
C GLN A 46 -9.16 -8.78 -14.83
N GLY A 47 -8.73 -8.80 -13.56
CA GLY A 47 -7.99 -9.94 -13.00
C GLY A 47 -6.53 -10.05 -13.45
N ARG A 48 -5.96 -8.99 -14.11
CA ARG A 48 -4.57 -8.96 -14.54
C ARG A 48 -3.65 -8.72 -13.34
N ASP A 49 -2.49 -9.34 -13.35
CA ASP A 49 -1.41 -8.98 -12.42
C ASP A 49 -0.87 -7.59 -12.77
N VAL A 50 -0.55 -6.81 -11.74
CA VAL A 50 -0.08 -5.43 -11.90
C VAL A 50 1.17 -5.21 -11.08
N MET A 51 2.16 -4.55 -11.68
CA MET A 51 3.35 -4.02 -11.02
C MET A 51 3.32 -2.49 -11.11
N GLY A 52 3.04 -1.82 -9.99
CA GLY A 52 2.87 -0.38 -9.92
C GLY A 52 4.02 0.33 -9.21
N ALA A 53 4.68 1.29 -9.88
CA ALA A 53 5.61 2.23 -9.24
C ALA A 53 4.91 3.56 -9.00
N ALA A 54 4.74 3.89 -7.73
CA ALA A 54 4.19 5.18 -7.32
C ALA A 54 4.61 5.52 -5.89
N GLN A 55 4.85 6.80 -5.63
CA GLN A 55 5.23 7.27 -4.29
C GLN A 55 4.08 7.21 -3.29
N THR A 56 4.41 7.31 -1.99
CA THR A 56 3.40 7.48 -0.94
C THR A 56 2.61 8.76 -1.17
N GLY A 57 1.30 8.73 -0.91
CA GLY A 57 0.41 9.88 -1.13
C GLY A 57 -0.15 10.04 -2.54
N THR A 58 0.21 9.21 -3.50
CA THR A 58 -0.33 9.25 -4.89
C THR A 58 -1.69 8.60 -5.06
N GLY A 59 -2.25 7.99 -3.98
CA GLY A 59 -3.52 7.28 -4.03
C GLY A 59 -3.43 5.79 -4.35
N LYS A 60 -2.26 5.15 -4.17
CA LYS A 60 -2.05 3.70 -4.39
C LYS A 60 -3.07 2.83 -3.67
N THR A 61 -3.36 3.14 -2.40
CA THR A 61 -4.29 2.33 -1.60
C THR A 61 -5.65 2.19 -2.28
N ALA A 62 -6.23 3.26 -2.76
CA ALA A 62 -7.49 3.20 -3.51
C ALA A 62 -7.30 2.47 -4.86
N ALA A 63 -6.13 2.62 -5.50
CA ALA A 63 -5.84 1.97 -6.79
C ALA A 63 -5.91 0.44 -6.73
N PHE A 64 -5.67 -0.17 -5.55
CA PHE A 64 -5.82 -1.62 -5.39
C PHE A 64 -7.02 -2.01 -4.53
N VAL A 65 -7.36 -1.29 -3.44
CA VAL A 65 -8.47 -1.70 -2.56
C VAL A 65 -9.82 -1.65 -3.29
N LEU A 66 -10.11 -0.57 -4.02
CA LEU A 66 -11.40 -0.42 -4.70
C LEU A 66 -11.67 -1.54 -5.71
N PRO A 67 -10.76 -1.85 -6.68
CA PRO A 67 -11.00 -2.95 -7.61
C PRO A 67 -10.98 -4.34 -6.93
N ILE A 68 -10.24 -4.53 -5.83
CA ILE A 68 -10.29 -5.77 -5.06
C ILE A 68 -11.68 -5.97 -4.45
N LEU A 69 -12.22 -4.93 -3.79
CA LEU A 69 -13.58 -4.97 -3.26
C LEU A 69 -14.59 -5.27 -4.38
N GLN A 70 -14.44 -4.65 -5.56
CA GLN A 70 -15.27 -4.94 -6.72
C GLN A 70 -15.20 -6.41 -7.15
N ASN A 71 -13.99 -6.99 -7.20
CA ASN A 71 -13.79 -8.36 -7.64
C ASN A 71 -14.32 -9.40 -6.65
N ILE A 72 -14.28 -9.13 -5.33
CA ILE A 72 -14.78 -10.04 -4.31
C ILE A 72 -16.25 -9.78 -3.92
N LEU A 73 -16.83 -8.65 -4.31
CA LEU A 73 -18.21 -8.26 -3.98
C LEU A 73 -19.26 -9.33 -4.37
N PRO A 74 -19.20 -9.98 -5.55
CA PRO A 74 -20.14 -11.04 -5.90
C PRO A 74 -20.09 -12.27 -4.98
N LEU A 75 -19.03 -12.40 -4.19
CA LEU A 75 -18.81 -13.51 -3.25
C LEU A 75 -19.11 -13.10 -1.80
N ALA A 76 -19.47 -11.84 -1.56
CA ALA A 76 -19.85 -11.34 -0.25
C ALA A 76 -21.13 -12.04 0.26
N SER A 77 -21.23 -12.19 1.56
CA SER A 77 -22.36 -12.90 2.18
C SER A 77 -22.84 -12.12 3.40
N SER A 78 -24.16 -12.00 3.55
CA SER A 78 -24.79 -11.46 4.77
C SER A 78 -24.91 -12.51 5.90
N SER A 79 -24.43 -13.74 5.67
CA SER A 79 -24.46 -14.83 6.66
C SER A 79 -23.66 -14.48 7.91
N ALA A 80 -24.14 -14.88 9.09
CA ALA A 80 -23.37 -14.80 10.33
C ALA A 80 -22.30 -15.90 10.45
N SER A 81 -22.36 -16.95 9.61
CA SER A 81 -21.44 -18.10 9.69
C SER A 81 -20.03 -17.74 9.21
N PRO A 82 -18.98 -17.91 10.03
CA PRO A 82 -17.60 -17.65 9.63
C PRO A 82 -17.15 -18.45 8.39
N ALA A 83 -17.71 -19.64 8.18
CA ALA A 83 -17.40 -20.48 7.02
C ALA A 83 -17.78 -19.86 5.66
N ARG A 84 -18.65 -18.87 5.67
CA ARG A 84 -19.08 -18.11 4.48
C ARG A 84 -18.18 -16.91 4.18
N HIS A 85 -17.23 -16.62 5.06
CA HIS A 85 -16.33 -15.47 5.00
C HIS A 85 -14.85 -15.93 5.03
N PRO A 86 -14.38 -16.72 4.06
CA PRO A 86 -12.97 -17.08 3.98
C PRO A 86 -12.15 -15.88 3.51
N ILE A 87 -10.85 -15.86 3.84
CA ILE A 87 -9.91 -14.84 3.34
C ILE A 87 -9.78 -15.01 1.82
N ARG A 88 -10.28 -14.03 1.06
CA ARG A 88 -10.24 -14.00 -0.41
C ARG A 88 -9.19 -13.06 -0.96
N ALA A 89 -8.92 -11.97 -0.24
CA ALA A 89 -7.88 -11.01 -0.59
C ALA A 89 -6.96 -10.77 0.62
N LEU A 90 -5.66 -10.78 0.35
CA LEU A 90 -4.62 -10.55 1.34
C LEU A 90 -3.73 -9.38 0.91
N VAL A 91 -3.63 -8.36 1.75
CA VAL A 91 -2.70 -7.24 1.59
C VAL A 91 -1.57 -7.39 2.61
N LEU A 92 -0.33 -7.47 2.12
CA LEU A 92 0.87 -7.47 2.96
C LEU A 92 1.52 -6.08 2.93
N THR A 93 1.83 -5.56 4.11
CA THR A 93 2.45 -4.25 4.32
C THR A 93 3.63 -4.36 5.29
N PRO A 94 4.69 -3.54 5.14
CA PRO A 94 5.90 -3.68 5.96
C PRO A 94 5.72 -3.27 7.41
N THR A 95 4.81 -2.34 7.72
CA THR A 95 4.69 -1.77 9.07
C THR A 95 3.25 -1.75 9.55
N ARG A 96 3.11 -1.68 10.88
CA ARG A 96 1.83 -1.54 11.56
C ARG A 96 1.08 -0.29 11.09
N GLU A 97 1.76 0.84 11.03
CA GLU A 97 1.17 2.12 10.67
C GLU A 97 0.59 2.08 9.26
N LEU A 98 1.30 1.44 8.32
CA LEU A 98 0.79 1.28 6.97
C LEU A 98 -0.38 0.30 6.91
N ALA A 99 -0.32 -0.80 7.68
CA ALA A 99 -1.43 -1.75 7.79
C ALA A 99 -2.71 -1.06 8.29
N ASP A 100 -2.60 -0.24 9.34
CA ASP A 100 -3.71 0.55 9.87
C ASP A 100 -4.27 1.53 8.82
N GLN A 101 -3.40 2.26 8.11
CA GLN A 101 -3.83 3.20 7.07
C GLN A 101 -4.57 2.52 5.92
N VAL A 102 -4.07 1.36 5.48
CA VAL A 102 -4.74 0.57 4.44
C VAL A 102 -6.08 0.05 4.94
N ALA A 103 -6.14 -0.45 6.17
CA ALA A 103 -7.37 -0.96 6.79
C ALA A 103 -8.43 0.14 6.94
N ASP A 104 -8.06 1.32 7.44
CA ASP A 104 -8.97 2.46 7.57
C ASP A 104 -9.62 2.84 6.23
N ASN A 105 -8.83 2.83 5.14
CA ASN A 105 -9.35 3.07 3.81
C ASN A 105 -10.27 1.92 3.35
N ALA A 106 -9.85 0.66 3.57
CA ALA A 106 -10.64 -0.50 3.20
C ALA A 106 -11.99 -0.54 3.92
N PHE A 107 -12.05 -0.22 5.23
CA PHE A 107 -13.30 -0.09 5.99
C PHE A 107 -14.23 0.98 5.40
N LYS A 108 -13.69 2.15 5.05
CA LYS A 108 -14.46 3.23 4.44
C LYS A 108 -15.04 2.82 3.10
N TYR A 109 -14.23 2.16 2.24
CA TYR A 109 -14.66 1.76 0.89
C TYR A 109 -15.62 0.57 0.91
N ALA A 110 -15.53 -0.33 1.90
CA ALA A 110 -16.42 -1.47 2.07
C ALA A 110 -17.73 -1.13 2.81
N LYS A 111 -17.92 0.10 3.28
CA LYS A 111 -18.98 0.55 4.20
C LYS A 111 -20.39 0.11 3.82
N TYR A 112 -20.70 0.04 2.54
CA TYR A 112 -22.03 -0.31 2.02
C TYR A 112 -22.07 -1.71 1.41
N THR A 113 -21.11 -2.56 1.76
CA THR A 113 -21.03 -3.95 1.30
C THR A 113 -21.08 -4.92 2.49
N ASP A 114 -21.35 -6.20 2.22
CA ASP A 114 -21.25 -7.27 3.22
C ASP A 114 -19.82 -7.84 3.36
N ILE A 115 -18.81 -7.19 2.75
CA ILE A 115 -17.41 -7.62 2.82
C ILE A 115 -16.83 -7.28 4.19
N ARG A 116 -16.37 -8.30 4.91
CA ARG A 116 -15.70 -8.15 6.20
C ARG A 116 -14.21 -7.91 6.01
N THR A 117 -13.72 -6.83 6.60
CA THR A 117 -12.32 -6.44 6.53
C THR A 117 -11.67 -6.57 7.90
N ALA A 118 -10.43 -7.03 7.96
CA ALA A 118 -9.65 -7.11 9.19
C ALA A 118 -8.21 -6.68 8.97
N VAL A 119 -7.56 -6.24 10.06
CA VAL A 119 -6.13 -5.95 10.09
C VAL A 119 -5.44 -6.73 11.21
N VAL A 120 -4.25 -7.28 10.93
CA VAL A 120 -3.42 -7.97 11.92
C VAL A 120 -1.96 -7.50 11.81
N PHE A 121 -1.38 -7.11 12.95
CA PHE A 121 0.01 -6.66 13.04
C PHE A 121 0.60 -6.91 14.42
N GLY A 122 1.93 -6.91 14.51
CA GLY A 122 2.66 -7.14 15.75
C GLY A 122 2.62 -5.95 16.72
N GLY A 123 3.12 -6.19 17.96
CA GLY A 123 3.22 -5.15 18.97
C GLY A 123 1.93 -4.84 19.75
N VAL A 124 0.87 -5.62 19.54
CA VAL A 124 -0.40 -5.56 20.29
C VAL A 124 -0.85 -6.97 20.63
N ASP A 125 -1.82 -7.07 21.56
CA ASP A 125 -2.38 -8.35 21.95
C ASP A 125 -3.01 -9.09 20.77
N MET A 126 -2.80 -10.41 20.77
CA MET A 126 -3.22 -11.28 19.69
C MET A 126 -4.67 -11.76 19.84
N SER A 127 -5.24 -11.71 21.04
CA SER A 127 -6.55 -12.29 21.34
C SER A 127 -7.68 -11.58 20.57
N ALA A 128 -7.66 -10.25 20.53
CA ALA A 128 -8.63 -9.46 19.77
C ALA A 128 -8.56 -9.76 18.27
N GLN A 129 -7.36 -9.87 17.71
CA GLN A 129 -7.15 -10.23 16.31
C GLN A 129 -7.61 -11.67 16.03
N THR A 130 -7.37 -12.60 16.94
CA THR A 130 -7.84 -13.98 16.85
C THR A 130 -9.38 -14.05 16.83
N THR A 131 -10.05 -13.30 17.69
CA THR A 131 -11.51 -13.22 17.71
C THR A 131 -12.05 -12.69 16.38
N LEU A 132 -11.44 -11.63 15.85
CA LEU A 132 -11.81 -11.04 14.58
C LEU A 132 -11.65 -12.03 13.42
N LEU A 133 -10.52 -12.71 13.32
CA LEU A 133 -10.28 -13.71 12.27
C LEU A 133 -11.25 -14.90 12.37
N ARG A 134 -11.57 -15.35 13.58
CA ARG A 134 -12.54 -16.45 13.82
C ARG A 134 -13.97 -16.07 13.43
N SER A 135 -14.32 -14.80 13.42
CA SER A 135 -15.64 -14.35 12.94
C SER A 135 -15.78 -14.45 11.41
N GLY A 136 -14.67 -14.69 10.70
CA GLY A 136 -14.60 -14.73 9.23
C GLY A 136 -14.38 -13.35 8.63
N VAL A 137 -13.48 -13.26 7.66
CA VAL A 137 -13.10 -12.01 6.98
C VAL A 137 -12.72 -12.33 5.53
N GLU A 138 -13.15 -11.49 4.58
CA GLU A 138 -12.80 -11.66 3.17
C GLU A 138 -11.56 -10.87 2.76
N LEU A 139 -11.37 -9.67 3.31
CA LEU A 139 -10.21 -8.82 3.04
C LEU A 139 -9.34 -8.72 4.30
N LEU A 140 -8.18 -9.34 4.26
CA LEU A 140 -7.21 -9.30 5.35
C LEU A 140 -6.02 -8.40 4.98
N ILE A 141 -5.74 -7.42 5.83
CA ILE A 141 -4.53 -6.60 5.78
C ILE A 141 -3.58 -7.09 6.87
N ALA A 142 -2.29 -7.28 6.57
CA ALA A 142 -1.38 -7.87 7.55
C ALA A 142 0.06 -7.39 7.41
N THR A 143 0.78 -7.37 8.54
CA THR A 143 2.25 -7.43 8.53
C THR A 143 2.72 -8.88 8.49
N PRO A 144 3.81 -9.21 7.75
CA PRO A 144 4.22 -10.59 7.51
C PRO A 144 4.39 -11.43 8.77
N GLY A 145 5.14 -10.97 9.77
CA GLY A 145 5.42 -11.73 10.99
C GLY A 145 4.15 -12.11 11.77
N ARG A 146 3.23 -11.15 12.01
CA ARG A 146 1.99 -11.42 12.75
C ARG A 146 1.06 -12.35 11.98
N LEU A 147 1.03 -12.26 10.65
CA LEU A 147 0.26 -13.19 9.84
C LEU A 147 0.79 -14.63 10.01
N LEU A 148 2.11 -14.82 10.01
CA LEU A 148 2.72 -16.13 10.27
C LEU A 148 2.40 -16.68 11.65
N ASP A 149 2.32 -15.83 12.68
CA ASP A 149 1.86 -16.23 14.02
C ASP A 149 0.42 -16.79 13.97
N HIS A 150 -0.49 -16.08 13.30
CA HIS A 150 -1.88 -16.52 13.13
C HIS A 150 -2.00 -17.81 12.32
N ILE A 151 -1.19 -17.98 11.27
CA ILE A 151 -1.13 -19.21 10.49
C ILE A 151 -0.63 -20.39 11.35
N THR A 152 0.43 -20.17 12.12
CA THR A 152 1.00 -21.19 13.01
C THR A 152 -0.01 -21.62 14.08
N GLN A 153 -0.80 -20.68 14.60
CA GLN A 153 -1.89 -20.96 15.57
C GLN A 153 -3.19 -21.44 14.91
N LYS A 154 -3.21 -21.64 13.58
CA LYS A 154 -4.40 -22.05 12.82
C LYS A 154 -5.61 -21.11 12.96
N THR A 155 -5.37 -19.85 13.26
CA THR A 155 -6.41 -18.80 13.33
C THR A 155 -6.60 -18.07 12.02
N ALA A 156 -5.65 -18.17 11.08
CA ALA A 156 -5.78 -17.70 9.71
C ALA A 156 -5.58 -18.86 8.73
N ASN A 157 -6.48 -18.96 7.73
CA ASN A 157 -6.40 -19.95 6.66
C ASN A 157 -6.35 -19.21 5.31
N LEU A 158 -5.28 -19.39 4.56
CA LEU A 158 -5.03 -18.71 3.29
C LEU A 158 -5.41 -19.55 2.06
N SER A 159 -5.99 -20.73 2.24
CA SER A 159 -6.27 -21.68 1.14
C SER A 159 -7.29 -21.17 0.11
N GLN A 160 -8.06 -20.12 0.42
CA GLN A 160 -9.04 -19.53 -0.49
C GLN A 160 -8.67 -18.12 -0.95
N VAL A 161 -7.43 -17.68 -0.73
CA VAL A 161 -6.94 -16.39 -1.22
C VAL A 161 -6.87 -16.41 -2.75
N GLN A 162 -7.59 -15.49 -3.37
CA GLN A 162 -7.67 -15.28 -4.81
C GLN A 162 -6.84 -14.09 -5.27
N ILE A 163 -6.60 -13.12 -4.39
CA ILE A 163 -5.88 -11.89 -4.69
C ILE A 163 -4.83 -11.63 -3.61
N LEU A 164 -3.58 -11.47 -4.01
CA LEU A 164 -2.46 -11.09 -3.15
C LEU A 164 -1.94 -9.72 -3.54
N ILE A 165 -1.74 -8.86 -2.55
CA ILE A 165 -1.15 -7.53 -2.73
C ILE A 165 0.09 -7.41 -1.86
N LEU A 166 1.20 -6.99 -2.49
CA LEU A 166 2.44 -6.60 -1.82
C LEU A 166 2.56 -5.08 -1.92
N ASP A 167 2.25 -4.37 -0.83
CA ASP A 167 2.34 -2.90 -0.79
C ASP A 167 3.63 -2.46 -0.08
N GLU A 168 4.29 -1.44 -0.62
CA GLU A 168 5.65 -1.02 -0.25
C GLU A 168 6.66 -2.20 -0.25
N ALA A 169 6.67 -2.95 -1.36
CA ALA A 169 7.48 -4.16 -1.48
C ALA A 169 8.99 -3.90 -1.30
N ASP A 170 9.51 -2.76 -1.77
CA ASP A 170 10.89 -2.32 -1.53
C ASP A 170 11.19 -2.22 -0.04
N ARG A 171 10.32 -1.60 0.73
CA ARG A 171 10.47 -1.48 2.18
C ARG A 171 10.38 -2.82 2.90
N MET A 172 9.53 -3.74 2.42
CA MET A 172 9.51 -5.11 2.97
C MET A 172 10.85 -5.82 2.75
N LEU A 173 11.48 -5.66 1.59
CA LEU A 173 12.80 -6.23 1.33
C LEU A 173 13.88 -5.59 2.20
N ASP A 174 13.90 -4.26 2.32
CA ASP A 174 14.85 -3.52 3.17
C ASP A 174 14.75 -3.93 4.65
N MET A 175 13.57 -4.29 5.12
CA MET A 175 13.33 -4.79 6.48
C MET A 175 13.63 -6.29 6.64
N GLY A 176 14.03 -6.98 5.57
CA GLY A 176 14.40 -8.40 5.62
C GLY A 176 13.24 -9.38 5.62
N PHE A 177 12.03 -8.96 5.22
CA PHE A 177 10.84 -9.82 5.19
C PHE A 177 10.78 -10.81 4.02
N LEU A 178 11.81 -10.88 3.17
CA LEU A 178 11.79 -11.79 2.02
C LEU A 178 11.50 -13.26 2.41
N PRO A 179 12.13 -13.84 3.45
CA PRO A 179 11.81 -15.21 3.89
C PRO A 179 10.35 -15.38 4.35
N ASP A 180 9.81 -14.38 5.06
CA ASP A 180 8.44 -14.42 5.53
C ASP A 180 7.44 -14.33 4.38
N LEU A 181 7.71 -13.46 3.39
CA LEU A 181 6.91 -13.37 2.17
C LEU A 181 6.90 -14.69 1.41
N GLN A 182 8.06 -15.33 1.22
CA GLN A 182 8.17 -16.62 0.55
C GLN A 182 7.35 -17.69 1.26
N ARG A 183 7.43 -17.76 2.59
CA ARG A 183 6.65 -18.68 3.41
C ARG A 183 5.15 -18.43 3.29
N ILE A 184 4.69 -17.18 3.38
CA ILE A 184 3.27 -16.83 3.24
C ILE A 184 2.79 -17.20 1.83
N ILE A 185 3.52 -16.81 0.80
CA ILE A 185 3.14 -17.06 -0.60
C ILE A 185 3.06 -18.56 -0.92
N SER A 186 3.89 -19.40 -0.29
CA SER A 186 3.82 -20.85 -0.46
C SER A 186 2.52 -21.48 0.10
N LEU A 187 1.81 -20.78 0.97
CA LEU A 187 0.54 -21.23 1.59
C LEU A 187 -0.71 -20.70 0.87
N ILE A 188 -0.53 -19.86 -0.12
CA ILE A 188 -1.61 -19.29 -0.94
C ILE A 188 -1.76 -20.10 -2.23
N PRO A 189 -2.98 -20.26 -2.78
CA PRO A 189 -3.18 -20.95 -4.05
C PRO A 189 -2.28 -20.38 -5.17
N ALA A 190 -1.75 -21.29 -5.99
CA ALA A 190 -0.90 -20.91 -7.12
C ALA A 190 -1.71 -20.08 -8.15
N GLN A 191 -2.97 -20.44 -8.35
CA GLN A 191 -3.88 -19.68 -9.23
C GLN A 191 -4.51 -18.52 -8.45
N ARG A 192 -3.95 -17.34 -8.63
CA ARG A 192 -4.38 -16.09 -8.01
C ARG A 192 -4.01 -14.90 -8.87
N GLN A 193 -4.60 -13.76 -8.61
CA GLN A 193 -4.11 -12.46 -9.05
C GLN A 193 -3.06 -11.95 -8.06
N THR A 194 -1.95 -11.39 -8.56
CA THR A 194 -0.93 -10.79 -7.70
C THR A 194 -0.66 -9.34 -8.11
N LEU A 195 -0.73 -8.42 -7.14
CA LEU A 195 -0.43 -7.01 -7.32
C LEU A 195 0.81 -6.66 -6.49
N LEU A 196 1.75 -5.94 -7.09
CA LEU A 196 2.96 -5.48 -6.43
C LEU A 196 3.06 -3.96 -6.58
N PHE A 197 3.06 -3.25 -5.46
CA PHE A 197 3.27 -1.81 -5.43
C PHE A 197 4.57 -1.49 -4.68
N SER A 198 5.36 -0.58 -5.25
CA SER A 198 6.65 -0.17 -4.73
C SER A 198 6.91 1.30 -5.06
N ALA A 199 7.78 1.96 -4.30
CA ALA A 199 8.25 3.29 -4.68
C ALA A 199 9.34 3.22 -5.76
N THR A 200 10.03 2.08 -5.87
CA THR A 200 11.15 1.88 -6.81
C THR A 200 11.05 0.52 -7.50
N PHE A 201 11.58 0.43 -8.74
CA PHE A 201 11.74 -0.81 -9.47
C PHE A 201 13.22 -1.25 -9.49
N SER A 202 13.77 -1.48 -8.28
CA SER A 202 15.13 -2.03 -8.14
C SER A 202 15.24 -3.43 -8.77
N PRO A 203 16.47 -3.92 -9.05
CA PRO A 203 16.68 -5.29 -9.53
C PRO A 203 16.03 -6.34 -8.64
N GLU A 204 16.06 -6.16 -7.32
CA GLU A 204 15.47 -7.05 -6.32
C GLU A 204 13.94 -7.09 -6.44
N ILE A 205 13.30 -5.93 -6.62
CA ILE A 205 11.85 -5.81 -6.84
C ILE A 205 11.45 -6.46 -8.16
N LYS A 206 12.23 -6.26 -9.23
CA LYS A 206 11.99 -6.93 -10.52
C LYS A 206 12.10 -8.44 -10.41
N LYS A 207 13.09 -8.94 -9.65
CA LYS A 207 13.25 -10.38 -9.38
C LYS A 207 12.06 -10.93 -8.58
N LEU A 208 11.59 -10.19 -7.55
CA LEU A 208 10.41 -10.56 -6.77
C LEU A 208 9.17 -10.65 -7.68
N ALA A 209 8.96 -9.65 -8.54
CA ALA A 209 7.87 -9.63 -9.51
C ALA A 209 7.93 -10.82 -10.47
N GLN A 210 9.10 -11.11 -11.06
CA GLN A 210 9.30 -12.26 -11.94
C GLN A 210 8.98 -13.61 -11.27
N SER A 211 9.19 -13.70 -9.95
CA SER A 211 8.95 -14.94 -9.20
C SER A 211 7.47 -15.17 -8.89
N TYR A 212 6.67 -14.11 -8.75
CA TYR A 212 5.32 -14.20 -8.17
C TYR A 212 4.20 -13.60 -9.01
N LEU A 213 4.50 -12.81 -10.03
CA LEU A 213 3.52 -12.23 -10.95
C LEU A 213 3.54 -12.97 -12.30
N ARG A 214 2.38 -13.01 -12.97
CA ARG A 214 2.20 -13.64 -14.27
C ARG A 214 1.87 -12.57 -15.31
N ASP A 215 2.78 -12.37 -16.27
CA ASP A 215 2.61 -11.37 -17.33
C ASP A 215 2.02 -10.04 -16.81
N PRO A 216 2.68 -9.39 -15.82
CA PRO A 216 2.10 -8.23 -15.16
C PRO A 216 2.04 -7.01 -16.08
N VAL A 217 0.98 -6.23 -15.95
CA VAL A 217 0.95 -4.88 -16.49
C VAL A 217 1.84 -4.00 -15.61
N THR A 218 2.87 -3.40 -16.21
CA THR A 218 3.76 -2.48 -15.50
C THR A 218 3.25 -1.06 -15.64
N ILE A 219 3.05 -0.38 -14.51
CA ILE A 219 2.57 1.00 -14.45
C ILE A 219 3.60 1.83 -13.69
N GLU A 220 4.18 2.80 -14.36
CA GLU A 220 5.08 3.77 -13.76
C GLU A 220 4.44 5.15 -13.85
N VAL A 221 3.95 5.65 -12.74
CA VAL A 221 3.54 7.04 -12.66
C VAL A 221 4.81 7.87 -12.49
N ALA A 222 5.14 8.66 -13.49
CA ALA A 222 6.28 9.57 -13.46
C ALA A 222 6.30 10.30 -12.10
N ARG A 223 7.48 10.37 -11.49
CA ARG A 223 7.68 11.17 -10.28
C ARG A 223 7.16 12.56 -10.60
N GLN A 224 6.06 12.95 -10.00
CA GLN A 224 5.75 14.36 -9.92
C GLN A 224 6.85 14.97 -9.04
N ASN A 225 7.94 15.40 -9.68
CA ASN A 225 9.05 16.10 -9.03
C ASN A 225 8.63 17.50 -8.54
N ALA A 226 7.35 17.73 -8.33
CA ALA A 226 6.84 18.99 -7.80
C ALA A 226 7.50 19.38 -6.45
N ALA A 227 7.94 18.39 -5.66
CA ALA A 227 8.70 18.69 -4.44
C ALA A 227 10.13 19.15 -4.73
N ALA A 228 10.77 18.68 -5.80
CA ALA A 228 12.13 19.08 -6.16
C ALA A 228 12.18 20.51 -6.70
N ASP A 229 11.16 20.94 -7.44
CA ASP A 229 11.11 22.28 -8.03
C ASP A 229 10.77 23.37 -7.00
N THR A 230 10.05 23.01 -5.93
CA THR A 230 9.67 23.94 -4.84
C THR A 230 10.66 23.93 -3.66
N VAL A 231 11.53 22.91 -3.57
CA VAL A 231 12.51 22.77 -2.48
C VAL A 231 13.86 23.28 -2.92
N ARG A 232 14.31 24.38 -2.32
CA ARG A 232 15.67 24.87 -2.53
C ARG A 232 16.68 23.92 -1.89
N GLN A 233 17.46 23.25 -2.72
CA GLN A 233 18.52 22.34 -2.30
C GLN A 233 19.86 23.10 -2.26
N VAL A 234 20.62 22.93 -1.17
CA VAL A 234 21.96 23.53 -1.01
C VAL A 234 22.91 22.43 -0.54
N ILE A 235 23.99 22.24 -1.29
CA ILE A 235 25.04 21.26 -0.96
C ILE A 235 26.21 22.02 -0.32
N HIS A 236 26.62 21.60 0.88
CA HIS A 236 27.79 22.11 1.58
C HIS A 236 28.89 21.04 1.58
N MET A 237 29.98 21.29 0.89
CA MET A 237 31.17 20.43 0.90
C MET A 237 31.97 20.70 2.16
N VAL A 238 31.97 19.72 3.08
CA VAL A 238 32.70 19.84 4.37
C VAL A 238 33.44 18.55 4.71
N PRO A 239 34.61 18.61 5.35
CA PRO A 239 35.26 17.42 5.89
C PRO A 239 34.39 16.69 6.90
N SER A 240 34.57 15.37 7.01
CA SER A 240 33.72 14.52 7.88
C SER A 240 33.74 14.97 9.34
N GLU A 241 34.86 15.42 9.84
CA GLU A 241 35.05 15.87 11.22
C GLU A 241 34.30 17.17 11.53
N ARG A 242 34.00 17.97 10.51
CA ARG A 242 33.37 19.29 10.65
C ARG A 242 31.87 19.28 10.26
N LYS A 243 31.29 18.13 9.99
CA LYS A 243 29.85 18.03 9.60
C LYS A 243 28.93 18.60 10.67
N LYS A 244 29.17 18.30 11.93
CA LYS A 244 28.40 18.83 13.07
C LYS A 244 28.43 20.35 13.12
N ASP A 245 29.62 20.93 13.06
CA ASP A 245 29.82 22.39 13.09
C ASP A 245 29.09 23.06 11.91
N ALA A 246 29.16 22.46 10.73
CA ALA A 246 28.48 22.94 9.54
C ALA A 246 26.95 22.94 9.71
N VAL A 247 26.39 21.87 10.27
CA VAL A 247 24.95 21.79 10.55
C VAL A 247 24.50 22.90 11.51
N VAL A 248 25.22 23.05 12.64
CA VAL A 248 24.94 24.09 13.63
C VAL A 248 25.05 25.49 13.01
N LYS A 249 26.05 25.74 12.20
CA LYS A 249 26.24 27.04 11.52
C LYS A 249 25.13 27.35 10.54
N VAL A 250 24.68 26.37 9.75
CA VAL A 250 23.57 26.52 8.81
C VAL A 250 22.26 26.78 9.55
N LEU A 251 21.99 26.04 10.64
CA LEU A 251 20.77 26.23 11.44
C LEU A 251 20.74 27.63 12.09
N ASN A 252 21.83 28.04 12.71
CA ASN A 252 21.94 29.37 13.33
C ASN A 252 21.76 30.51 12.30
N ALA A 253 22.36 30.39 11.14
CA ALA A 253 22.21 31.39 10.07
C ALA A 253 20.74 31.50 9.61
N ARG A 254 20.01 30.36 9.50
CA ARG A 254 18.60 30.35 9.14
C ARG A 254 17.69 30.95 10.21
N ILE A 255 17.98 30.67 11.49
CA ILE A 255 17.25 31.27 12.63
C ILE A 255 17.44 32.78 12.65
N GLN A 256 18.67 33.28 12.45
CA GLN A 256 18.98 34.72 12.40
C GLN A 256 18.27 35.42 11.23
N GLN A 257 18.06 34.71 10.12
CA GLN A 257 17.33 35.23 8.95
C GLN A 257 15.81 35.12 9.09
N GLY A 258 15.29 34.61 10.22
CA GLY A 258 13.85 34.43 10.45
C GLY A 258 13.18 33.38 9.58
N LEU A 259 13.95 32.51 8.90
CA LEU A 259 13.46 31.63 7.86
C LEU A 259 12.79 30.33 8.39
N SER A 260 13.12 29.83 9.57
CA SER A 260 12.44 28.68 10.20
C SER A 260 12.93 28.46 11.63
N ARG A 261 12.01 28.01 12.51
CA ARG A 261 12.33 27.51 13.86
C ARG A 261 12.33 26.00 13.97
N GLN A 262 12.05 25.27 12.89
CA GLN A 262 11.99 23.82 12.86
C GLN A 262 12.98 23.28 11.83
N ALA A 263 13.70 22.24 12.22
CA ALA A 263 14.63 21.52 11.34
C ALA A 263 14.62 20.02 11.65
N ILE A 264 14.75 19.19 10.62
CA ILE A 264 14.95 17.75 10.75
C ILE A 264 16.36 17.45 10.22
N VAL A 265 17.18 16.78 11.01
CA VAL A 265 18.53 16.37 10.63
C VAL A 265 18.55 14.83 10.52
N PHE A 266 18.82 14.33 9.32
CA PHE A 266 19.01 12.90 9.07
C PHE A 266 20.48 12.51 9.18
N THR A 267 20.78 11.40 9.86
CA THR A 267 22.13 10.86 10.00
C THR A 267 22.16 9.39 9.59
N ASN A 268 23.33 8.90 9.14
CA ASN A 268 23.51 7.53 8.66
C ASN A 268 23.57 6.47 9.80
N SER A 269 23.64 6.88 11.07
CA SER A 269 23.75 5.95 12.19
C SER A 269 23.19 6.54 13.48
N ARG A 270 22.79 5.66 14.43
CA ARG A 270 22.36 6.05 15.78
C ARG A 270 23.45 6.83 16.54
N ILE A 271 24.71 6.44 16.38
CA ILE A 271 25.86 7.14 16.98
C ILE A 271 26.00 8.56 16.41
N GLY A 272 25.62 8.78 15.15
CA GLY A 272 25.60 10.10 14.53
C GLY A 272 24.52 11.03 15.10
N CYS A 273 23.41 10.48 15.64
CA CYS A 273 22.35 11.27 16.26
C CYS A 273 22.71 11.77 17.67
N SER A 274 23.58 11.07 18.39
CA SER A 274 23.96 11.38 19.79
C SER A 274 25.21 12.24 19.93
N LYS A 275 25.87 12.61 18.83
CA LYS A 275 27.01 13.52 18.78
C LYS A 275 26.61 14.91 18.31
#